data_70daa5e5b173ed05864d618f9e56ca5f
#
_entry.id   70daa5e5b173ed05864d618f9e56ca5f
#
_cell.length_a   1.000
_cell.length_b   1.000
_cell.length_c   1.000
_cell.angle_alpha   90.00
_cell.angle_beta   90.00
_cell.angle_gamma   90.00
#
_symmetry.space_group_name_H-M   'P 1'
#
loop_
_entity.id
_entity.type
_entity.pdbx_description
1 polymer ?
#
loop_
_entity_poly.entity_id
_entity_poly.type
_entity_poly.pdbx_seq_one_letter_code
_entity_poly.pdbx_strand_id
1 'polypeptide(L)'
;EALPRKFSVDAQGRVTFEAHARSDASGAFPSAGAGSTVIPDAANAPTPGTATHDTATAESGAASSDVAEAMTTPIDAPLSPVTPRAQGANRRDGVFRIGDFFESITGYHTAPAQTAPHEWLMLQESTLAAATNGEVFADPTGLFSKTRQGFKNMPDDVRLALISKRLGMIAQAGQYNLPRSLKRGDGAAAWLSIHEFVQATASLVFLVNVPMVVGYMPYYKWQFAALRKLSGSMLALLPNVGEQLETVMRLSSAACYGGAGFGEGGKGAAPAIEKINDIVEQIAVDIVKELKREHLTTSGETFLEWQCPYVEDHIASDDPVLKSL
;
A
#
# COMPACT_ATOMS: atom_id res chain seq x y z
N GLU A 1 -10.55 -0.25 2.51
CA GLU A 1 -11.47 -1.39 2.35
C GLU A 1 -11.65 -2.04 3.69
N ALA A 2 -12.90 -2.21 4.14
CA ALA A 2 -13.20 -2.95 5.34
C ALA A 2 -12.63 -4.37 5.22
N LEU A 3 -12.20 -4.95 6.33
CA LEU A 3 -11.78 -6.34 6.47
C LEU A 3 -12.71 -7.28 5.68
N PRO A 4 -12.19 -8.39 5.10
CA PRO A 4 -12.97 -9.30 4.29
C PRO A 4 -14.21 -9.77 5.05
N ARG A 5 -15.36 -9.35 4.59
CA ARG A 5 -16.65 -9.84 5.10
C ARG A 5 -16.77 -11.30 4.71
N LYS A 6 -17.38 -12.10 5.60
CA LYS A 6 -17.72 -13.47 5.25
C LYS A 6 -18.57 -13.48 3.99
N PHE A 7 -18.16 -14.23 3.01
CA PHE A 7 -18.93 -14.46 1.80
C PHE A 7 -19.16 -15.97 1.64
N SER A 8 -20.27 -16.32 1.04
CA SER A 8 -20.56 -17.69 0.61
C SER A 8 -20.70 -17.72 -0.91
N VAL A 9 -20.29 -18.84 -1.51
CA VAL A 9 -20.44 -19.06 -2.95
C VAL A 9 -21.48 -20.16 -3.11
N ASP A 10 -22.53 -19.88 -3.89
CA ASP A 10 -23.57 -20.89 -4.17
C ASP A 10 -23.08 -21.94 -5.21
N ALA A 11 -23.88 -22.98 -5.40
CA ALA A 11 -23.58 -24.07 -6.34
C ALA A 11 -23.47 -23.60 -7.81
N GLN A 12 -23.90 -22.38 -8.13
CA GLN A 12 -23.83 -21.75 -9.42
C GLN A 12 -22.67 -20.75 -9.54
N GLY A 13 -21.77 -20.69 -8.51
CA GLY A 13 -20.62 -19.82 -8.49
C GLY A 13 -20.95 -18.34 -8.16
N ARG A 14 -22.15 -18.02 -7.67
CA ARG A 14 -22.52 -16.66 -7.30
C ARG A 14 -22.08 -16.38 -5.87
N VAL A 15 -21.44 -15.22 -5.68
CA VAL A 15 -20.95 -14.78 -4.38
C VAL A 15 -22.05 -14.00 -3.65
N THR A 16 -22.42 -14.47 -2.48
CA THR A 16 -23.32 -13.78 -1.57
C THR A 16 -22.56 -13.34 -0.32
N PHE A 17 -22.81 -12.10 0.13
CA PHE A 17 -22.21 -11.54 1.33
C PHE A 17 -23.22 -11.60 2.46
N GLU A 18 -22.84 -12.19 3.60
CA GLU A 18 -23.68 -12.17 4.79
C GLU A 18 -23.77 -10.73 5.33
N ALA A 19 -24.97 -10.18 5.32
CA ALA A 19 -25.27 -8.94 6.03
C ALA A 19 -25.23 -9.23 7.54
N HIS A 20 -24.40 -8.55 8.32
CA HIS A 20 -24.46 -8.62 9.77
C HIS A 20 -25.80 -8.05 10.23
N ALA A 21 -26.70 -8.92 10.66
CA ALA A 21 -27.81 -8.53 11.50
C ALA A 21 -27.22 -8.04 12.83
N ARG A 22 -27.53 -6.80 13.23
CA ARG A 22 -27.24 -6.31 14.57
C ARG A 22 -27.99 -7.21 15.55
N SER A 23 -27.27 -8.04 16.31
CA SER A 23 -27.83 -8.65 17.52
C SER A 23 -27.54 -7.70 18.69
N ASP A 24 -28.55 -7.02 19.15
CA ASP A 24 -28.59 -6.50 20.52
C ASP A 24 -28.64 -7.71 21.47
N ALA A 25 -27.49 -8.12 22.00
CA ALA A 25 -27.45 -8.94 23.21
C ALA A 25 -26.03 -9.04 23.75
N SER A 26 -25.92 -8.64 24.98
CA SER A 26 -24.81 -8.84 25.91
C SER A 26 -24.34 -10.29 26.00
N GLY A 27 -23.04 -10.52 26.13
CA GLY A 27 -22.52 -11.66 26.87
C GLY A 27 -21.49 -12.54 26.16
N ALA A 28 -20.33 -12.61 26.81
CA ALA A 28 -19.40 -13.72 26.89
C ALA A 28 -18.59 -14.14 25.63
N PHE A 29 -17.28 -13.96 25.73
CA PHE A 29 -16.27 -14.58 24.88
C PHE A 29 -16.12 -16.09 25.15
N PRO A 30 -15.89 -16.94 24.15
CA PRO A 30 -15.27 -18.24 24.37
C PRO A 30 -13.82 -18.26 23.88
N SER A 31 -13.00 -18.95 24.65
CA SER A 31 -11.59 -19.19 24.52
C SER A 31 -11.19 -19.99 23.27
N ALA A 32 -9.96 -19.74 22.82
CA ALA A 32 -9.29 -20.40 21.71
C ALA A 32 -9.07 -21.90 21.95
N GLY A 33 -9.43 -22.69 20.95
CA GLY A 33 -9.04 -24.11 20.83
C GLY A 33 -8.15 -24.29 19.58
N ALA A 34 -6.94 -24.81 19.79
CA ALA A 34 -5.99 -25.18 18.76
C ALA A 34 -6.49 -26.40 17.95
N GLY A 35 -6.52 -26.28 16.62
CA GLY A 35 -6.80 -27.38 15.69
C GLY A 35 -5.82 -27.36 14.53
N SER A 36 -4.89 -28.32 14.57
CA SER A 36 -3.94 -28.69 13.50
C SER A 36 -4.70 -29.14 12.26
N THR A 37 -4.39 -28.60 11.07
CA THR A 37 -4.87 -29.15 9.80
C THR A 37 -3.72 -29.42 8.85
N VAL A 38 -3.62 -30.69 8.49
CA VAL A 38 -2.70 -31.32 7.55
C VAL A 38 -3.01 -30.87 6.11
N ILE A 39 -1.98 -30.52 5.34
CA ILE A 39 -2.04 -30.21 3.90
C ILE A 39 -1.91 -31.54 3.12
N PRO A 40 -2.80 -31.87 2.16
CA PRO A 40 -2.59 -32.98 1.26
C PRO A 40 -1.83 -32.56 -0.01
N ASP A 41 -0.95 -33.43 -0.44
CA ASP A 41 -0.11 -33.42 -1.64
C ASP A 41 -0.91 -33.31 -2.95
N ALA A 42 -0.40 -32.49 -3.86
CA ALA A 42 -0.90 -32.37 -5.22
C ALA A 42 -0.12 -33.27 -6.18
N ALA A 43 -0.74 -34.37 -6.59
CA ALA A 43 -0.31 -35.16 -7.75
C ALA A 43 -1.55 -35.55 -8.57
N ASN A 44 -1.59 -35.09 -9.80
CA ASN A 44 -2.34 -35.52 -11.00
C ASN A 44 -3.20 -34.42 -11.63
N ALA A 45 -2.65 -33.83 -12.70
CA ALA A 45 -3.41 -33.11 -13.72
C ALA A 45 -3.18 -33.78 -15.09
N PRO A 46 -4.24 -34.00 -15.89
CA PRO A 46 -4.11 -34.60 -17.23
C PRO A 46 -3.79 -33.53 -18.30
N THR A 47 -3.03 -33.99 -19.30
CA THR A 47 -2.58 -33.23 -20.48
C THR A 47 -3.74 -32.86 -21.42
N PRO A 48 -3.79 -31.67 -22.02
CA PRO A 48 -4.76 -31.34 -23.06
C PRO A 48 -4.30 -31.76 -24.46
N GLY A 49 -5.22 -32.38 -25.18
CA GLY A 49 -5.03 -32.83 -26.54
C GLY A 49 -5.07 -31.67 -27.57
N THR A 50 -4.36 -31.92 -28.64
CA THR A 50 -4.23 -31.18 -29.90
C THR A 50 -5.59 -30.92 -30.57
N ALA A 51 -5.88 -29.68 -30.96
CA ALA A 51 -6.95 -29.37 -31.91
C ALA A 51 -6.43 -28.51 -33.05
N THR A 52 -6.78 -28.91 -34.23
CA THR A 52 -6.36 -28.51 -35.56
C THR A 52 -6.87 -27.11 -35.98
N HIS A 53 -6.06 -26.45 -36.83
CA HIS A 53 -6.36 -25.26 -37.63
C HIS A 53 -7.58 -25.43 -38.52
N ASP A 54 -8.42 -24.40 -38.57
CA ASP A 54 -9.20 -24.06 -39.75
C ASP A 54 -9.16 -22.56 -40.05
N THR A 55 -8.75 -22.28 -41.27
CA THR A 55 -8.62 -20.99 -41.93
C THR A 55 -9.98 -20.52 -42.42
N ALA A 56 -10.41 -19.29 -42.12
CA ALA A 56 -11.45 -18.62 -42.87
C ALA A 56 -11.12 -17.14 -43.08
N THR A 57 -11.23 -16.78 -44.31
CA THR A 57 -10.96 -15.57 -45.05
C THR A 57 -11.61 -14.27 -44.55
N ALA A 58 -10.87 -13.20 -44.81
CA ALA A 58 -11.27 -11.81 -44.62
C ALA A 58 -12.42 -11.38 -45.52
N GLU A 59 -13.34 -10.58 -44.98
CA GLU A 59 -14.11 -9.59 -45.77
C GLU A 59 -14.12 -8.23 -45.03
N SER A 60 -13.76 -7.23 -45.80
CA SER A 60 -13.74 -5.82 -45.46
C SER A 60 -15.14 -5.21 -45.54
N GLY A 61 -15.53 -4.37 -44.58
CA GLY A 61 -16.76 -3.60 -44.68
C GLY A 61 -17.02 -2.64 -43.54
N ALA A 62 -16.79 -1.36 -43.79
CA ALA A 62 -17.46 -0.18 -43.24
C ALA A 62 -17.34 0.06 -41.70
N ALA A 63 -16.34 0.82 -41.33
CA ALA A 63 -16.36 1.66 -40.16
C ALA A 63 -17.20 2.91 -40.40
N SER A 64 -18.20 3.19 -39.57
CA SER A 64 -18.74 4.50 -39.21
C SER A 64 -20.16 4.38 -38.70
N SER A 65 -20.34 4.45 -37.40
CA SER A 65 -21.47 5.02 -36.67
C SER A 65 -21.54 4.71 -35.16
N ASP A 66 -20.70 3.82 -34.64
CA ASP A 66 -20.89 3.33 -33.23
C ASP A 66 -20.15 4.14 -32.14
N VAL A 67 -19.54 5.28 -32.48
CA VAL A 67 -18.80 6.09 -31.49
C VAL A 67 -19.68 7.15 -30.80
N ALA A 68 -20.86 7.45 -31.34
CA ALA A 68 -21.76 8.46 -30.78
C ALA A 68 -22.78 7.91 -29.75
N GLU A 69 -23.01 6.60 -29.71
CA GLU A 69 -24.01 5.98 -28.82
C GLU A 69 -23.46 5.59 -27.42
N ALA A 70 -22.15 5.63 -27.25
CA ALA A 70 -21.50 5.25 -25.97
C ALA A 70 -21.54 6.36 -24.87
N MET A 71 -22.09 7.54 -25.14
CA MET A 71 -22.12 8.67 -24.23
C MET A 71 -23.48 9.00 -23.59
N THR A 72 -24.51 8.21 -23.81
CA THR A 72 -25.82 8.40 -23.19
C THR A 72 -26.33 7.15 -22.47
N THR A 73 -25.52 6.59 -21.56
CA THR A 73 -26.10 5.70 -20.55
C THR A 73 -26.81 6.56 -19.52
N PRO A 74 -28.11 6.30 -19.24
CA PRO A 74 -28.81 6.98 -18.17
C PRO A 74 -28.07 6.78 -16.86
N ILE A 75 -28.01 7.83 -16.05
CA ILE A 75 -27.39 7.83 -14.71
C ILE A 75 -27.98 6.75 -13.78
N ASP A 76 -29.16 6.21 -14.15
CA ASP A 76 -29.89 5.16 -13.43
C ASP A 76 -29.67 3.73 -13.94
N ALA A 77 -28.71 3.48 -14.84
CA ALA A 77 -28.40 2.12 -15.26
C ALA A 77 -27.96 1.26 -14.06
N PRO A 78 -28.53 0.05 -13.85
CA PRO A 78 -28.14 -0.81 -12.73
C PRO A 78 -26.66 -1.13 -12.82
N LEU A 79 -25.93 -0.83 -11.74
CA LEU A 79 -24.50 -1.05 -11.65
C LEU A 79 -24.20 -2.54 -11.71
N SER A 80 -23.10 -2.88 -12.40
CA SER A 80 -22.61 -4.24 -12.51
C SER A 80 -22.61 -4.94 -11.14
N PRO A 81 -23.13 -6.18 -11.03
CA PRO A 81 -23.10 -6.95 -9.79
C PRO A 81 -21.67 -7.25 -9.30
N VAL A 82 -20.65 -7.09 -10.14
CA VAL A 82 -19.23 -7.30 -9.79
C VAL A 82 -18.65 -6.16 -8.95
N THR A 83 -19.25 -4.97 -9.00
CA THR A 83 -18.84 -3.82 -8.17
C THR A 83 -20.05 -3.32 -7.37
N PRO A 84 -20.43 -3.98 -6.28
CA PRO A 84 -21.51 -3.50 -5.46
C PRO A 84 -21.14 -2.15 -4.87
N ARG A 85 -21.78 -1.09 -5.33
CA ARG A 85 -21.76 0.17 -4.60
C ARG A 85 -22.59 -0.03 -3.33
N ALA A 86 -22.17 0.64 -2.27
CA ALA A 86 -22.89 0.63 -1.03
C ALA A 86 -24.33 1.12 -1.25
N GLN A 87 -25.30 0.20 -1.20
CA GLN A 87 -26.74 0.47 -1.27
C GLN A 87 -27.42 -0.02 0.00
N GLY A 88 -28.50 0.61 0.40
CA GLY A 88 -29.24 0.26 1.61
C GLY A 88 -28.36 0.32 2.87
N ALA A 89 -28.32 -0.77 3.65
CA ALA A 89 -27.54 -0.86 4.89
C ALA A 89 -26.02 -0.74 4.72
N ASN A 90 -25.50 -0.88 3.49
CA ASN A 90 -24.08 -0.74 3.16
C ASN A 90 -23.72 0.66 2.63
N ARG A 91 -24.66 1.58 2.64
CA ARG A 91 -24.47 2.95 2.19
C ARG A 91 -23.40 3.64 3.07
N ARG A 92 -22.38 4.23 2.43
CA ARG A 92 -21.29 4.95 3.11
C ARG A 92 -21.60 6.43 3.33
N ASP A 93 -22.64 6.93 2.69
CA ASP A 93 -23.17 8.28 2.85
C ASP A 93 -24.37 8.21 3.80
N GLY A 94 -24.42 9.08 4.78
CA GLY A 94 -25.49 9.12 5.77
C GLY A 94 -25.05 9.78 7.08
N VAL A 95 -25.92 9.69 8.07
CA VAL A 95 -25.62 10.20 9.41
C VAL A 95 -24.99 9.07 10.24
N PHE A 96 -23.78 9.33 10.73
CA PHE A 96 -23.04 8.43 11.60
C PHE A 96 -22.75 9.12 12.93
N ARG A 97 -22.66 8.38 14.01
CA ARG A 97 -22.02 8.87 15.24
C ARG A 97 -20.53 9.03 14.95
N ILE A 98 -19.89 10.03 15.52
CA ILE A 98 -18.46 10.34 15.27
C ILE A 98 -17.59 9.11 15.57
N GLY A 99 -17.78 8.46 16.73
CA GLY A 99 -17.04 7.25 17.08
C GLY A 99 -17.24 6.12 16.08
N ASP A 100 -18.49 5.82 15.70
CA ASP A 100 -18.83 4.75 14.75
C ASP A 100 -18.21 5.00 13.37
N PHE A 101 -18.12 6.27 12.94
CA PHE A 101 -17.43 6.64 11.70
C PHE A 101 -15.96 6.24 11.75
N PHE A 102 -15.23 6.64 12.79
CA PHE A 102 -13.80 6.30 12.92
C PHE A 102 -13.60 4.81 13.15
N GLU A 103 -14.42 4.15 13.96
CA GLU A 103 -14.36 2.71 14.18
C GLU A 103 -14.56 1.92 12.88
N SER A 104 -15.45 2.34 12.02
CA SER A 104 -15.69 1.67 10.72
C SER A 104 -14.46 1.69 9.80
N ILE A 105 -13.54 2.62 10.00
CA ILE A 105 -12.31 2.79 9.20
C ILE A 105 -11.12 2.16 9.92
N THR A 106 -10.95 2.47 11.21
CA THR A 106 -9.73 2.17 11.97
C THR A 106 -9.87 0.99 12.92
N GLY A 107 -11.09 0.59 13.26
CA GLY A 107 -11.37 -0.35 14.35
C GLY A 107 -11.43 0.32 15.74
N TYR A 108 -11.28 1.65 15.83
CA TYR A 108 -11.28 2.41 17.07
C TYR A 108 -12.24 3.59 17.00
N HIS A 109 -13.02 3.83 18.07
CA HIS A 109 -13.88 5.02 18.17
C HIS A 109 -13.07 6.32 18.32
N THR A 110 -11.91 6.22 18.96
CA THR A 110 -10.94 7.31 19.18
C THR A 110 -9.53 6.74 18.97
N ALA A 111 -8.56 7.60 18.70
CA ALA A 111 -7.19 7.16 18.51
C ALA A 111 -6.68 6.38 19.74
N PRO A 112 -5.80 5.39 19.53
CA PRO A 112 -5.12 4.69 20.62
C PRO A 112 -4.40 5.67 21.56
N ALA A 113 -4.20 5.25 22.82
CA ALA A 113 -3.43 6.05 23.78
C ALA A 113 -1.98 6.25 23.29
N GLN A 114 -1.39 7.38 23.62
CA GLN A 114 0.03 7.66 23.30
C GLN A 114 0.99 6.64 23.94
N THR A 115 0.57 6.00 25.02
CA THR A 115 1.31 4.97 25.76
C THR A 115 1.03 3.54 25.29
N ALA A 116 0.29 3.37 24.20
CA ALA A 116 -0.06 2.06 23.65
C ALA A 116 0.55 1.89 22.24
N PRO A 117 1.89 1.81 22.09
CA PRO A 117 2.55 1.77 20.78
C PRO A 117 2.13 0.56 19.94
N HIS A 118 1.85 -0.58 20.56
CA HIS A 118 1.40 -1.79 19.88
C HIS A 118 0.06 -1.59 19.14
N GLU A 119 -0.87 -0.80 19.69
CA GLU A 119 -2.14 -0.49 19.01
C GLU A 119 -1.91 0.43 17.81
N TRP A 120 -0.99 1.41 17.93
CA TRP A 120 -0.60 2.27 16.83
C TRP A 120 0.07 1.51 15.69
N LEU A 121 0.93 0.54 16.00
CA LEU A 121 1.61 -0.30 14.99
C LEU A 121 0.65 -1.23 14.24
N MET A 122 -0.53 -1.53 14.81
CA MET A 122 -1.60 -2.27 14.12
C MET A 122 -2.35 -1.41 13.08
N LEU A 123 -2.27 -0.08 13.18
CA LEU A 123 -2.92 0.84 12.27
C LEU A 123 -2.04 1.08 11.03
N GLN A 124 -2.48 0.59 9.89
CA GLN A 124 -1.80 0.86 8.62
C GLN A 124 -1.87 2.35 8.26
N GLU A 125 -0.80 2.90 7.67
CA GLU A 125 -0.74 4.30 7.21
C GLU A 125 -1.90 4.65 6.27
N SER A 126 -2.27 3.74 5.37
CA SER A 126 -3.42 3.93 4.46
C SER A 126 -4.77 4.00 5.17
N THR A 127 -4.91 3.31 6.29
CA THR A 127 -6.10 3.36 7.16
C THR A 127 -6.15 4.70 7.89
N LEU A 128 -5.02 5.13 8.47
CA LEU A 128 -4.89 6.44 9.09
C LEU A 128 -5.12 7.56 8.07
N ALA A 129 -4.60 7.42 6.85
CA ALA A 129 -4.87 8.35 5.75
C ALA A 129 -6.38 8.44 5.45
N ALA A 130 -7.07 7.30 5.36
CA ALA A 130 -8.51 7.27 5.09
C ALA A 130 -9.33 7.96 6.20
N ALA A 131 -8.91 7.80 7.46
CA ALA A 131 -9.58 8.42 8.62
C ALA A 131 -9.29 9.93 8.76
N THR A 132 -8.13 10.39 8.27
CA THR A 132 -7.64 11.76 8.53
C THR A 132 -7.61 12.67 7.30
N ASN A 133 -7.75 12.14 6.09
CA ASN A 133 -7.84 12.92 4.85
C ASN A 133 -9.22 13.56 4.69
N GLY A 134 -9.31 14.43 3.67
CA GLY A 134 -10.53 15.13 3.33
C GLY A 134 -10.72 16.45 4.07
N GLU A 135 -11.75 17.19 3.69
CA GLU A 135 -12.09 18.50 4.22
C GLU A 135 -13.29 18.38 5.16
N VAL A 136 -13.27 19.13 6.25
CA VAL A 136 -14.38 19.24 7.20
C VAL A 136 -15.15 20.50 6.83
N PHE A 137 -16.36 20.35 6.29
CA PHE A 137 -17.19 21.50 5.86
C PHE A 137 -17.89 22.19 7.04
N ALA A 138 -18.27 21.45 8.08
CA ALA A 138 -18.86 21.99 9.29
C ALA A 138 -18.60 21.07 10.49
N ASP A 139 -18.20 21.64 11.61
CA ASP A 139 -18.02 20.96 12.90
C ASP A 139 -18.26 21.95 14.04
N PRO A 140 -19.53 22.34 14.31
CA PRO A 140 -19.83 23.39 15.27
C PRO A 140 -19.37 23.07 16.70
N THR A 141 -19.27 21.80 17.04
CA THR A 141 -18.85 21.32 18.37
C THR A 141 -17.35 21.07 18.47
N GLY A 142 -16.64 21.01 17.34
CA GLY A 142 -15.23 20.63 17.28
C GLY A 142 -14.94 19.15 17.61
N LEU A 143 -15.95 18.33 17.86
CA LEU A 143 -15.79 16.96 18.31
C LEU A 143 -15.21 16.06 17.22
N PHE A 144 -15.68 16.22 15.98
CA PHE A 144 -15.15 15.45 14.84
C PHE A 144 -13.68 15.81 14.60
N SER A 145 -13.37 17.11 14.55
CA SER A 145 -12.01 17.60 14.34
C SER A 145 -11.06 17.16 15.46
N LYS A 146 -11.53 17.17 16.72
CA LYS A 146 -10.76 16.69 17.87
C LYS A 146 -10.45 15.19 17.76
N THR A 147 -11.43 14.36 17.43
CA THR A 147 -11.23 12.91 17.27
C THR A 147 -10.28 12.63 16.10
N ARG A 148 -10.48 13.30 14.95
CA ARG A 148 -9.61 13.21 13.79
C ARG A 148 -8.16 13.63 14.12
N GLN A 149 -7.98 14.71 14.89
CA GLN A 149 -6.67 15.16 15.32
C GLN A 149 -5.98 14.10 16.20
N GLY A 150 -6.71 13.37 17.03
CA GLY A 150 -6.18 12.24 17.77
C GLY A 150 -5.48 11.23 16.86
N PHE A 151 -6.13 10.82 15.76
CA PHE A 151 -5.55 9.90 14.77
C PHE A 151 -4.40 10.51 13.96
N LYS A 152 -4.32 11.83 13.83
CA LYS A 152 -3.17 12.50 13.20
C LYS A 152 -1.92 12.50 14.09
N ASN A 153 -2.11 12.44 15.40
CA ASN A 153 -1.05 12.58 16.39
C ASN A 153 -0.43 11.20 16.73
N MET A 154 0.12 10.52 15.72
CA MET A 154 0.93 9.32 15.96
C MET A 154 2.07 9.66 16.93
N PRO A 155 2.33 8.83 17.98
CA PRO A 155 3.48 9.01 18.87
C PRO A 155 4.79 9.06 18.08
N ASP A 156 5.72 9.92 18.50
CA ASP A 156 7.00 10.05 17.79
C ASP A 156 7.83 8.77 17.86
N ASP A 157 7.82 8.07 18.99
CA ASP A 157 8.48 6.77 19.13
C ASP A 157 7.96 5.72 18.12
N VAL A 158 6.64 5.70 17.86
CA VAL A 158 6.03 4.84 16.83
C VAL A 158 6.49 5.26 15.44
N ARG A 159 6.55 6.57 15.16
CA ARG A 159 7.06 7.10 13.90
C ARG A 159 8.51 6.72 13.66
N LEU A 160 9.38 6.84 14.67
CA LEU A 160 10.79 6.46 14.60
C LEU A 160 10.96 4.95 14.38
N ALA A 161 10.19 4.11 15.07
CA ALA A 161 10.20 2.67 14.86
C ALA A 161 9.77 2.31 13.41
N LEU A 162 8.75 3.00 12.87
CA LEU A 162 8.34 2.82 11.48
C LEU A 162 9.42 3.31 10.50
N ILE A 163 10.11 4.41 10.79
CA ILE A 163 11.25 4.88 9.98
C ILE A 163 12.34 3.81 9.96
N SER A 164 12.76 3.29 11.10
CA SER A 164 13.76 2.21 11.19
C SER A 164 13.35 1.01 10.34
N LYS A 165 12.12 0.54 10.52
CA LYS A 165 11.57 -0.56 9.72
C LYS A 165 11.63 -0.27 8.21
N ARG A 166 11.26 0.94 7.76
CA ARG A 166 11.32 1.29 6.33
C ARG A 166 12.75 1.34 5.80
N LEU A 167 13.71 1.81 6.60
CA LEU A 167 15.12 1.79 6.22
C LEU A 167 15.61 0.37 5.96
N GLY A 168 15.33 -0.57 6.86
CA GLY A 168 15.64 -1.99 6.66
C GLY A 168 14.97 -2.58 5.40
N MET A 169 13.67 -2.30 5.19
CA MET A 169 12.95 -2.77 4.00
C MET A 169 13.54 -2.21 2.70
N ILE A 170 13.89 -0.92 2.67
CA ILE A 170 14.52 -0.27 1.50
C ILE A 170 15.88 -0.90 1.22
N ALA A 171 16.72 -1.11 2.25
CA ALA A 171 18.01 -1.77 2.10
C ALA A 171 17.86 -3.19 1.56
N GLN A 172 17.01 -4.00 2.18
CA GLN A 172 16.81 -5.39 1.80
C GLN A 172 16.21 -5.52 0.39
N ALA A 173 15.19 -4.73 0.07
CA ALA A 173 14.54 -4.83 -1.24
C ALA A 173 15.39 -4.19 -2.35
N GLY A 174 15.81 -2.93 -2.16
CA GLY A 174 16.48 -2.13 -3.19
C GLY A 174 17.97 -2.42 -3.31
N GLN A 175 18.71 -2.31 -2.20
CA GLN A 175 20.16 -2.38 -2.23
C GLN A 175 20.71 -3.81 -2.21
N TYR A 176 19.95 -4.78 -1.68
CA TYR A 176 20.42 -6.16 -1.53
C TYR A 176 19.73 -7.14 -2.50
N ASN A 177 18.41 -7.29 -2.44
CA ASN A 177 17.71 -8.32 -3.20
C ASN A 177 17.57 -7.98 -4.69
N LEU A 178 17.29 -6.74 -5.04
CA LEU A 178 17.10 -6.29 -6.42
C LEU A 178 18.34 -6.57 -7.30
N PRO A 179 19.56 -6.07 -6.99
CA PRO A 179 20.72 -6.32 -7.83
C PRO A 179 21.07 -7.81 -7.94
N ARG A 180 20.83 -8.60 -6.90
CA ARG A 180 21.07 -10.06 -6.90
C ARG A 180 20.06 -10.79 -7.80
N SER A 181 18.80 -10.41 -7.77
CA SER A 181 17.76 -11.00 -8.61
C SER A 181 18.02 -10.68 -10.09
N LEU A 182 18.35 -9.42 -10.39
CA LEU A 182 18.72 -9.00 -11.75
C LEU A 182 19.98 -9.73 -12.25
N LYS A 183 21.00 -9.89 -11.40
CA LYS A 183 22.22 -10.65 -11.75
C LYS A 183 21.94 -12.12 -12.07
N ARG A 184 20.97 -12.74 -11.39
CA ARG A 184 20.54 -14.13 -11.66
C ARG A 184 19.67 -14.25 -12.90
N GLY A 185 19.18 -13.13 -13.45
CA GLY A 185 18.17 -13.12 -14.51
C GLY A 185 16.77 -13.50 -14.02
N ASP A 186 16.51 -13.40 -12.71
CA ASP A 186 15.20 -13.66 -12.11
C ASP A 186 14.36 -12.39 -12.12
N GLY A 187 13.72 -12.14 -13.26
CA GLY A 187 12.91 -10.94 -13.47
C GLY A 187 11.70 -10.85 -12.55
N ALA A 188 11.10 -11.98 -12.16
CA ALA A 188 9.96 -12.01 -11.25
C ALA A 188 10.37 -11.59 -9.83
N ALA A 189 11.46 -12.16 -9.30
CA ALA A 189 12.00 -11.76 -8.00
C ALA A 189 12.47 -10.28 -8.01
N ALA A 190 13.07 -9.82 -9.11
CA ALA A 190 13.46 -8.43 -9.27
C ALA A 190 12.25 -7.49 -9.26
N TRP A 191 11.15 -7.86 -9.92
CA TRP A 191 9.91 -7.08 -9.92
C TRP A 191 9.30 -6.97 -8.52
N LEU A 192 9.25 -8.05 -7.76
CA LEU A 192 8.77 -8.02 -6.37
C LEU A 192 9.67 -7.16 -5.48
N SER A 193 10.99 -7.22 -5.69
CA SER A 193 11.96 -6.36 -4.97
C SER A 193 11.74 -4.88 -5.30
N ILE A 194 11.50 -4.53 -6.57
CA ILE A 194 11.16 -3.16 -6.98
C ILE A 194 9.86 -2.71 -6.31
N HIS A 195 8.83 -3.55 -6.29
CA HIS A 195 7.56 -3.22 -5.65
C HIS A 195 7.74 -2.89 -4.17
N GLU A 196 8.43 -3.75 -3.44
CA GLU A 196 8.71 -3.56 -2.01
C GLU A 196 9.53 -2.29 -1.75
N PHE A 197 10.60 -2.08 -2.54
CA PHE A 197 11.41 -0.88 -2.48
C PHE A 197 10.59 0.40 -2.68
N VAL A 198 9.72 0.43 -3.70
CA VAL A 198 8.87 1.59 -4.01
C VAL A 198 7.90 1.86 -2.86
N GLN A 199 7.27 0.82 -2.31
CA GLN A 199 6.31 0.97 -1.20
C GLN A 199 7.00 1.46 0.07
N ALA A 200 8.12 0.85 0.45
CA ALA A 200 8.86 1.23 1.64
C ALA A 200 9.42 2.66 1.55
N THR A 201 9.98 3.01 0.38
CA THR A 201 10.54 4.35 0.16
C THR A 201 9.45 5.42 0.18
N ALA A 202 8.33 5.18 -0.48
CA ALA A 202 7.20 6.11 -0.46
C ALA A 202 6.69 6.33 0.97
N SER A 203 6.51 5.27 1.75
CA SER A 203 6.13 5.35 3.17
C SER A 203 7.13 6.18 3.97
N LEU A 204 8.44 5.91 3.79
CA LEU A 204 9.50 6.67 4.47
C LEU A 204 9.38 8.18 4.20
N VAL A 205 9.12 8.59 2.96
CA VAL A 205 8.95 10.02 2.62
C VAL A 205 7.84 10.67 3.46
N PHE A 206 6.70 10.00 3.65
CA PHE A 206 5.62 10.54 4.50
C PHE A 206 6.03 10.58 5.98
N LEU A 207 6.72 9.54 6.47
CA LEU A 207 7.15 9.44 7.87
C LEU A 207 8.17 10.52 8.24
N VAL A 208 9.17 10.80 7.38
CA VAL A 208 10.18 11.84 7.65
C VAL A 208 9.58 13.25 7.54
N ASN A 209 8.59 13.47 6.68
CA ASN A 209 7.87 14.74 6.57
C ASN A 209 6.84 14.97 7.70
N VAL A 210 6.79 14.12 8.68
CA VAL A 210 5.90 14.14 9.84
C VAL A 210 4.41 14.05 9.45
N PRO A 211 3.79 12.87 9.57
CA PRO A 211 2.41 12.63 9.11
C PRO A 211 1.36 13.56 9.72
N MET A 212 1.59 14.10 10.92
CA MET A 212 0.72 15.10 11.52
C MET A 212 0.58 16.36 10.65
N VAL A 213 1.65 16.72 9.92
CA VAL A 213 1.73 17.91 9.08
C VAL A 213 1.25 17.62 7.65
N VAL A 214 1.81 16.57 7.04
CA VAL A 214 1.60 16.28 5.61
C VAL A 214 0.51 15.24 5.34
N GLY A 215 0.02 14.57 6.36
CA GLY A 215 -0.85 13.41 6.28
C GLY A 215 -0.08 12.09 6.18
N TYR A 216 -0.81 10.98 6.29
CA TYR A 216 -0.25 9.64 6.13
C TYR A 216 -0.21 9.23 4.65
N MET A 217 0.67 8.29 4.31
CA MET A 217 0.71 7.70 2.99
C MET A 217 -0.65 7.05 2.66
N PRO A 218 -1.35 7.49 1.61
CA PRO A 218 -2.63 6.91 1.25
C PRO A 218 -2.47 5.56 0.55
N TYR A 219 -3.60 4.88 0.36
CA TYR A 219 -3.71 3.64 -0.39
C TYR A 219 -3.10 3.75 -1.80
N TYR A 220 -2.54 2.67 -2.34
CA TYR A 220 -1.68 2.64 -3.53
C TYR A 220 -2.18 3.47 -4.72
N LYS A 221 -3.50 3.46 -5.01
CA LYS A 221 -4.06 4.21 -6.15
C LYS A 221 -3.96 5.73 -6.03
N TRP A 222 -3.73 6.24 -4.82
CA TRP A 222 -3.55 7.67 -4.55
C TRP A 222 -2.13 8.03 -4.14
N GLN A 223 -1.27 7.04 -3.92
CA GLN A 223 0.08 7.18 -3.39
C GLN A 223 0.93 8.15 -4.20
N PHE A 224 1.06 7.95 -5.51
CA PHE A 224 1.87 8.82 -6.35
C PHE A 224 1.26 10.22 -6.56
N ALA A 225 -0.07 10.34 -6.57
CA ALA A 225 -0.72 11.66 -6.57
C ALA A 225 -0.38 12.45 -5.29
N ALA A 226 -0.38 11.78 -4.14
CA ALA A 226 -0.02 12.37 -2.86
C ALA A 226 1.48 12.69 -2.78
N LEU A 227 2.36 11.81 -3.27
CA LEU A 227 3.81 12.05 -3.36
C LEU A 227 4.12 13.29 -4.22
N ARG A 228 3.53 13.39 -5.40
CA ARG A 228 3.71 14.58 -6.27
C ARG A 228 3.23 15.87 -5.59
N LYS A 229 2.11 15.81 -4.87
CA LYS A 229 1.61 16.95 -4.09
C LYS A 229 2.59 17.33 -2.98
N LEU A 230 3.12 16.35 -2.26
CA LEU A 230 4.11 16.56 -1.19
C LEU A 230 5.41 17.14 -1.76
N SER A 231 5.95 16.55 -2.82
CA SER A 231 7.18 17.02 -3.50
C SER A 231 7.09 18.46 -4.03
N GLY A 232 5.88 18.93 -4.35
CA GLY A 232 5.64 20.32 -4.75
C GLY A 232 5.63 21.33 -3.60
N SER A 233 5.72 20.88 -2.34
CA SER A 233 5.80 21.77 -1.18
C SER A 233 7.22 22.33 -1.01
N MET A 234 7.34 23.63 -0.73
CA MET A 234 8.65 24.26 -0.47
C MET A 234 9.39 23.69 0.75
N LEU A 235 8.67 23.07 1.67
CA LEU A 235 9.23 22.52 2.91
C LEU A 235 9.35 20.98 2.85
N ALA A 236 9.12 20.38 1.68
CA ALA A 236 9.20 18.94 1.55
C ALA A 236 10.62 18.42 1.76
N LEU A 237 10.73 17.41 2.60
CA LEU A 237 11.92 16.60 2.74
C LEU A 237 11.91 15.53 1.65
N LEU A 238 13.08 15.23 1.09
CA LEU A 238 13.22 14.25 0.00
C LEU A 238 12.35 14.56 -1.25
N PRO A 239 12.31 15.81 -1.74
CA PRO A 239 11.34 16.24 -2.76
C PRO A 239 11.52 15.51 -4.11
N ASN A 240 12.71 15.01 -4.43
CA ASN A 240 13.00 14.34 -5.69
C ASN A 240 12.60 12.85 -5.70
N VAL A 241 12.38 12.26 -4.53
CA VAL A 241 12.16 10.80 -4.41
C VAL A 241 10.91 10.35 -5.18
N GLY A 242 9.84 11.14 -5.18
CA GLY A 242 8.62 10.81 -5.95
C GLY A 242 8.90 10.59 -7.44
N GLU A 243 9.65 11.47 -8.09
CA GLU A 243 10.03 11.37 -9.51
C GLU A 243 11.03 10.22 -9.75
N GLN A 244 11.98 10.02 -8.84
CA GLN A 244 12.92 8.91 -8.87
C GLN A 244 12.19 7.56 -8.83
N LEU A 245 11.20 7.38 -7.93
CA LEU A 245 10.38 6.18 -7.86
C LEU A 245 9.55 5.97 -9.13
N GLU A 246 8.95 7.02 -9.70
CA GLU A 246 8.26 6.91 -10.98
C GLU A 246 9.20 6.49 -12.13
N THR A 247 10.45 6.94 -12.09
CA THR A 247 11.46 6.54 -13.06
C THR A 247 11.83 5.07 -12.91
N VAL A 248 12.01 4.58 -11.68
CA VAL A 248 12.20 3.15 -11.39
C VAL A 248 11.04 2.33 -11.95
N MET A 249 9.80 2.77 -11.71
CA MET A 249 8.61 2.08 -12.23
C MET A 249 8.56 2.05 -13.76
N ARG A 250 8.91 3.14 -14.43
CA ARG A 250 8.97 3.20 -15.90
C ARG A 250 10.03 2.25 -16.49
N LEU A 251 11.15 2.09 -15.81
CA LEU A 251 12.26 1.25 -16.27
C LEU A 251 12.13 -0.23 -15.87
N SER A 252 11.22 -0.55 -14.94
CA SER A 252 11.13 -1.87 -14.32
C SER A 252 10.90 -3.00 -15.33
N SER A 253 10.05 -2.81 -16.34
CA SER A 253 9.82 -3.83 -17.38
C SER A 253 11.08 -4.11 -18.19
N ALA A 254 11.82 -3.07 -18.60
CA ALA A 254 13.07 -3.23 -19.34
C ALA A 254 14.17 -3.88 -18.48
N ALA A 255 14.27 -3.50 -17.21
CA ALA A 255 15.26 -4.05 -16.30
C ALA A 255 14.98 -5.53 -15.94
N CYS A 256 13.69 -5.90 -15.74
CA CYS A 256 13.33 -7.26 -15.35
C CYS A 256 13.23 -8.23 -16.54
N TYR A 257 12.78 -7.75 -17.71
CA TYR A 257 12.38 -8.60 -18.83
C TYR A 257 12.93 -8.15 -20.20
N GLY A 258 13.77 -7.14 -20.29
CA GLY A 258 14.41 -6.70 -21.53
C GLY A 258 13.59 -5.80 -22.43
N GLY A 259 12.43 -5.30 -21.98
CA GLY A 259 11.58 -4.36 -22.73
C GLY A 259 10.41 -4.98 -23.46
N ALA A 260 9.85 -4.29 -24.48
CA ALA A 260 8.65 -4.67 -25.20
C ALA A 260 8.86 -5.95 -26.00
N GLY A 261 8.33 -7.00 -25.52
CA GLY A 261 8.43 -8.35 -26.04
C GLY A 261 8.93 -9.25 -24.93
N PHE A 262 8.21 -10.30 -24.67
CA PHE A 262 8.68 -11.36 -23.77
C PHE A 262 9.90 -12.01 -24.46
N GLY A 263 11.06 -11.31 -24.40
CA GLY A 263 12.28 -11.72 -25.03
C GLY A 263 12.69 -13.09 -24.54
N GLU A 264 13.18 -13.91 -25.45
CA GLU A 264 13.78 -15.17 -25.13
C GLU A 264 14.86 -14.97 -24.07
N GLY A 265 14.65 -15.59 -22.90
CA GLY A 265 15.67 -15.71 -21.86
C GLY A 265 15.63 -14.74 -20.70
N GLY A 266 14.63 -13.84 -20.56
CA GLY A 266 14.39 -13.11 -19.30
C GLY A 266 15.54 -12.23 -18.80
N LYS A 267 16.52 -11.89 -19.64
CA LYS A 267 17.63 -11.00 -19.25
C LYS A 267 17.17 -9.55 -19.41
N GLY A 268 17.23 -8.80 -18.32
CA GLY A 268 16.96 -7.38 -18.33
C GLY A 268 17.95 -6.58 -19.21
N ALA A 269 17.49 -5.45 -19.71
CA ALA A 269 18.34 -4.54 -20.48
C ALA A 269 19.37 -3.87 -19.55
N ALA A 270 20.66 -4.05 -19.82
CA ALA A 270 21.74 -3.55 -18.98
C ALA A 270 21.64 -2.04 -18.64
N PRO A 271 21.33 -1.12 -19.59
CA PRO A 271 21.19 0.29 -19.26
C PRO A 271 20.04 0.59 -18.29
N ALA A 272 18.93 -0.19 -18.36
CA ALA A 272 17.81 -0.02 -17.44
C ALA A 272 18.16 -0.53 -16.03
N ILE A 273 18.90 -1.63 -15.95
CA ILE A 273 19.39 -2.21 -14.69
C ILE A 273 20.35 -1.21 -14.01
N GLU A 274 21.33 -0.70 -14.75
CA GLU A 274 22.30 0.26 -14.24
C GLU A 274 21.59 1.52 -13.72
N LYS A 275 20.68 2.08 -14.53
CA LYS A 275 19.95 3.28 -14.14
C LYS A 275 19.07 3.09 -12.91
N ILE A 276 18.42 1.93 -12.74
CA ILE A 276 17.65 1.63 -11.52
C ILE A 276 18.56 1.54 -10.31
N ASN A 277 19.70 0.82 -10.41
CA ASN A 277 20.66 0.71 -9.33
C ASN A 277 21.20 2.10 -8.91
N ASP A 278 21.56 2.94 -9.87
CA ASP A 278 22.00 4.32 -9.60
C ASP A 278 20.93 5.12 -8.85
N ILE A 279 19.66 4.99 -9.25
CA ILE A 279 18.56 5.68 -8.57
C ILE A 279 18.38 5.17 -7.15
N VAL A 280 18.43 3.86 -6.93
CA VAL A 280 18.33 3.25 -5.60
C VAL A 280 19.43 3.79 -4.67
N GLU A 281 20.68 3.80 -5.13
CA GLU A 281 21.80 4.31 -4.34
C GLU A 281 21.71 5.84 -4.13
N GLN A 282 21.25 6.60 -5.12
CA GLN A 282 21.03 8.04 -4.96
C GLN A 282 19.95 8.33 -3.91
N ILE A 283 18.85 7.58 -3.93
CA ILE A 283 17.79 7.69 -2.90
C ILE A 283 18.37 7.39 -1.51
N ALA A 284 19.21 6.37 -1.38
CA ALA A 284 19.85 6.02 -0.12
C ALA A 284 20.76 7.15 0.39
N VAL A 285 21.57 7.75 -0.49
CA VAL A 285 22.40 8.92 -0.15
C VAL A 285 21.53 10.09 0.33
N ASP A 286 20.44 10.39 -0.37
CA ASP A 286 19.54 11.50 -0.02
C ASP A 286 18.83 11.24 1.33
N ILE A 287 18.43 10.00 1.60
CA ILE A 287 17.85 9.59 2.89
C ILE A 287 18.87 9.79 4.02
N VAL A 288 20.10 9.31 3.87
CA VAL A 288 21.13 9.46 4.92
C VAL A 288 21.45 10.93 5.19
N LYS A 289 21.50 11.75 4.13
CA LYS A 289 21.67 13.21 4.25
C LYS A 289 20.55 13.84 5.07
N GLU A 290 19.31 13.39 4.83
CA GLU A 290 18.13 13.89 5.55
C GLU A 290 18.15 13.44 7.02
N LEU A 291 18.44 12.15 7.30
CA LEU A 291 18.58 11.64 8.66
C LEU A 291 19.64 12.40 9.47
N LYS A 292 20.75 12.77 8.83
CA LYS A 292 21.78 13.63 9.46
C LYS A 292 21.27 15.02 9.77
N ARG A 293 20.51 15.62 8.84
CA ARG A 293 19.91 16.96 9.04
C ARG A 293 18.92 16.97 10.21
N GLU A 294 18.15 15.90 10.35
CA GLU A 294 17.22 15.69 11.45
C GLU A 294 17.88 15.16 12.74
N HIS A 295 19.20 15.05 12.75
CA HIS A 295 20.00 14.53 13.87
C HIS A 295 19.66 13.08 14.29
N LEU A 296 19.05 12.29 13.41
CA LEU A 296 18.69 10.89 13.65
C LEU A 296 19.85 9.92 13.42
N THR A 297 20.95 10.38 12.83
CA THR A 297 22.16 9.59 12.63
C THR A 297 23.41 10.47 12.57
N THR A 298 24.54 9.92 12.98
CA THR A 298 25.88 10.49 12.76
C THR A 298 26.66 9.73 11.68
N SER A 299 26.17 8.53 11.30
CA SER A 299 26.81 7.65 10.32
C SER A 299 26.69 8.19 8.88
N GLY A 300 27.72 7.98 8.07
CA GLY A 300 27.73 8.27 6.64
C GLY A 300 27.43 7.09 5.75
N GLU A 301 27.19 5.92 6.34
CA GLU A 301 26.96 4.70 5.61
C GLU A 301 25.66 4.77 4.81
N THR A 302 25.71 4.38 3.55
CA THR A 302 24.57 4.46 2.63
C THR A 302 23.78 3.16 2.52
N PHE A 303 24.28 2.06 3.07
CA PHE A 303 23.46 0.85 3.23
C PHE A 303 22.50 1.09 4.38
N LEU A 304 21.22 1.30 4.04
CA LEU A 304 20.24 1.88 4.96
C LEU A 304 19.91 1.01 6.18
N GLU A 305 20.11 -0.29 6.12
CA GLU A 305 19.94 -1.17 7.27
C GLU A 305 20.88 -0.78 8.43
N TRP A 306 22.06 -0.26 8.12
CA TRP A 306 23.01 0.19 9.14
C TRP A 306 22.62 1.52 9.81
N GLN A 307 21.59 2.19 9.27
CA GLN A 307 21.03 3.39 9.88
C GLN A 307 19.95 3.06 10.94
N CYS A 308 19.37 1.83 10.90
CA CYS A 308 18.31 1.43 11.81
C CYS A 308 18.66 1.64 13.31
N PRO A 309 19.81 1.14 13.82
CA PRO A 309 20.17 1.32 15.23
C PRO A 309 20.26 2.80 15.64
N TYR A 310 20.80 3.66 14.77
CA TYR A 310 20.90 5.09 15.06
C TYR A 310 19.53 5.74 15.24
N VAL A 311 18.56 5.40 14.40
CA VAL A 311 17.18 5.92 14.52
C VAL A 311 16.51 5.36 15.77
N GLU A 312 16.69 4.08 16.06
CA GLU A 312 16.13 3.39 17.24
C GLU A 312 16.67 3.94 18.56
N ASP A 313 17.90 4.45 18.59
CA ASP A 313 18.50 5.09 19.77
C ASP A 313 17.76 6.37 20.20
N HIS A 314 16.94 6.95 19.28
CA HIS A 314 16.11 8.14 19.58
C HIS A 314 14.72 7.76 20.13
N ILE A 315 14.36 6.47 20.17
CA ILE A 315 13.11 6.00 20.76
C ILE A 315 13.23 6.08 22.27
N ALA A 316 12.43 6.95 22.87
CA ALA A 316 12.46 7.19 24.32
C ALA A 316 11.76 6.09 25.12
N SER A 317 10.80 5.39 24.53
CA SER A 317 10.07 4.30 25.18
C SER A 317 10.92 3.04 25.33
N ASP A 318 10.80 2.38 26.49
CA ASP A 318 11.39 1.08 26.74
C ASP A 318 10.54 -0.10 26.25
N ASP A 319 9.43 0.16 25.56
CA ASP A 319 8.56 -0.89 25.03
C ASP A 319 9.30 -1.67 23.92
N PRO A 320 9.55 -2.98 24.13
CA PRO A 320 10.34 -3.79 23.19
C PRO A 320 9.70 -3.89 21.80
N VAL A 321 8.39 -3.66 21.68
CA VAL A 321 7.68 -3.70 20.38
C VAL A 321 8.19 -2.64 19.40
N LEU A 322 8.75 -1.55 19.90
CA LEU A 322 9.28 -0.44 19.10
C LEU A 322 10.71 -0.69 18.57
N LYS A 323 11.43 -1.64 19.13
CA LYS A 323 12.84 -1.95 18.79
C LYS A 323 13.01 -3.35 18.17
N SER A 324 11.92 -4.00 17.81
CA SER A 324 11.91 -5.37 17.28
C SER A 324 11.35 -5.47 15.86
N LEU A 325 11.23 -4.34 15.17
CA LEU A 325 10.57 -4.27 13.85
C LEU A 325 11.49 -4.63 12.69
#